data_45368ddb8078ceb97dfa03aaa926ff28
#
_entry.id   45368ddb8078ceb97dfa03aaa926ff28
#
_cell.length_a   1.000
_cell.length_b   1.000
_cell.length_c   1.000
_cell.angle_alpha   90.00
_cell.angle_beta   90.00
_cell.angle_gamma   90.00
#
_symmetry.space_group_name_H-M   'P 1'
#
loop_
_entity.id
_entity.type
_entity.pdbx_description
1 polymer ?
#
loop_
_entity_poly.entity_id
_entity_poly.type
_entity_poly.pdbx_seq_one_letter_code
_entity_poly.pdbx_strand_id
1 'polypeptide(L)'
;TAPLSEAEISIVRKHVSEGMEMLKGCEGVHPDVADIVAHHHERYNGSGYPRQLKNDQIPVFARIAGIIDTYDAMINDRPFAAAVAPADVIARLYTMRDVDFQAELIEEFIQTIGIYPAGSLVELTNGEVGVVVCESRKRRLRPKILLLLDSAKQALKETRYINLLETTHDARDRPLEILKGLDPGAYGLDPEELLI
;
A
#
# COMPACT_ATOMS: atom_id res chain seq x y z
N THR A 1 10.67 -0.25 -18.33
CA THR A 1 9.58 0.69 -17.98
C THR A 1 10.13 2.11 -18.06
N ALA A 2 9.61 2.93 -18.98
CA ALA A 2 9.96 4.34 -19.08
C ALA A 2 8.88 5.19 -18.39
N PRO A 3 9.25 6.30 -17.72
CA PRO A 3 8.26 7.22 -17.17
C PRO A 3 7.38 7.80 -18.29
N LEU A 4 6.12 8.09 -17.95
CA LEU A 4 5.17 8.69 -18.88
C LEU A 4 5.67 10.06 -19.35
N SER A 5 5.49 10.36 -20.63
CA SER A 5 5.69 11.69 -21.20
C SER A 5 4.60 12.66 -20.71
N GLU A 6 4.85 13.98 -20.83
CA GLU A 6 3.86 15.00 -20.47
C GLU A 6 2.53 14.85 -21.23
N ALA A 7 2.58 14.42 -22.48
CA ALA A 7 1.39 14.16 -23.28
C ALA A 7 0.57 12.98 -22.73
N GLU A 8 1.24 11.89 -22.34
CA GLU A 8 0.59 10.73 -21.72
C GLU A 8 0.02 11.07 -20.35
N ILE A 9 0.76 11.83 -19.53
CA ILE A 9 0.27 12.34 -18.24
C ILE A 9 -1.00 13.19 -18.45
N SER A 10 -1.02 14.04 -19.47
CA SER A 10 -2.21 14.85 -19.79
C SER A 10 -3.41 13.99 -20.17
N ILE A 11 -3.20 12.88 -20.88
CA ILE A 11 -4.26 11.92 -21.22
C ILE A 11 -4.76 11.22 -19.95
N VAL A 12 -3.85 10.71 -19.12
CA VAL A 12 -4.22 10.04 -17.87
C VAL A 12 -5.04 10.96 -16.96
N ARG A 13 -4.67 12.23 -16.84
CA ARG A 13 -5.41 13.22 -16.02
C ARG A 13 -6.86 13.44 -16.43
N LYS A 14 -7.23 13.12 -17.68
CA LYS A 14 -8.62 13.28 -18.17
C LYS A 14 -9.62 12.37 -17.46
N HIS A 15 -9.18 11.24 -16.85
CA HIS A 15 -10.08 10.33 -16.16
C HIS A 15 -10.90 11.04 -15.06
N VAL A 16 -10.37 12.09 -14.43
CA VAL A 16 -11.12 12.89 -13.44
C VAL A 16 -12.32 13.59 -14.09
N SER A 17 -12.10 14.27 -15.23
CA SER A 17 -13.19 14.94 -15.95
C SER A 17 -14.17 13.95 -16.58
N GLU A 18 -13.67 12.86 -17.12
CA GLU A 18 -14.49 11.79 -17.71
C GLU A 18 -15.34 11.10 -16.66
N GLY A 19 -14.77 10.80 -15.48
CA GLY A 19 -15.50 10.25 -14.34
C GLY A 19 -16.63 11.19 -13.87
N MET A 20 -16.38 12.50 -13.84
CA MET A 20 -17.40 13.48 -13.49
C MET A 20 -18.52 13.56 -14.56
N GLU A 21 -18.20 13.44 -15.85
CA GLU A 21 -19.22 13.35 -16.89
C GLU A 21 -20.07 12.08 -16.77
N MET A 22 -19.46 10.95 -16.45
CA MET A 22 -20.21 9.69 -16.21
C MET A 22 -21.18 9.83 -15.05
N LEU A 23 -20.79 10.50 -13.96
CA LEU A 23 -21.66 10.70 -12.80
C LEU A 23 -22.86 11.62 -13.06
N LYS A 24 -22.79 12.55 -14.01
CA LYS A 24 -23.89 13.48 -14.34
C LYS A 24 -25.18 12.79 -14.78
N GLY A 25 -25.08 11.56 -15.30
CA GLY A 25 -26.25 10.77 -15.72
C GLY A 25 -26.77 9.80 -14.67
N CYS A 26 -26.16 9.75 -13.50
CA CYS A 26 -26.50 8.77 -12.46
C CYS A 26 -27.39 9.41 -11.40
N GLU A 27 -28.62 8.88 -11.23
CA GLU A 27 -29.50 9.27 -10.14
C GLU A 27 -29.06 8.62 -8.82
N GLY A 28 -29.23 9.34 -7.70
CA GLY A 28 -28.98 8.82 -6.34
C GLY A 28 -27.51 8.76 -5.94
N VAL A 29 -26.59 9.31 -6.71
CA VAL A 29 -25.17 9.42 -6.31
C VAL A 29 -25.04 10.39 -5.15
N HIS A 30 -24.44 9.90 -4.03
CA HIS A 30 -24.17 10.76 -2.88
C HIS A 30 -23.17 11.86 -3.26
N PRO A 31 -23.34 13.13 -2.79
CA PRO A 31 -22.41 14.23 -3.11
C PRO A 31 -20.95 13.91 -2.83
N ASP A 32 -20.63 13.20 -1.74
CA ASP A 32 -19.28 12.81 -1.38
C ASP A 32 -18.58 11.95 -2.48
N VAL A 33 -19.36 11.13 -3.22
CA VAL A 33 -18.81 10.32 -4.33
C VAL A 33 -18.33 11.24 -5.46
N ALA A 34 -19.11 12.26 -5.80
CA ALA A 34 -18.71 13.27 -6.80
C ALA A 34 -17.47 14.04 -6.33
N ASP A 35 -17.41 14.41 -5.05
CA ASP A 35 -16.25 15.08 -4.47
C ASP A 35 -14.99 14.20 -4.52
N ILE A 36 -15.11 12.91 -4.22
CA ILE A 36 -13.99 11.95 -4.36
C ILE A 36 -13.49 11.90 -5.81
N VAL A 37 -14.40 11.66 -6.75
CA VAL A 37 -14.04 11.56 -8.19
C VAL A 37 -13.39 12.83 -8.69
N ALA A 38 -13.90 14.01 -8.29
CA ALA A 38 -13.38 15.29 -8.73
C ALA A 38 -12.02 15.66 -8.13
N HIS A 39 -11.67 15.16 -6.94
CA HIS A 39 -10.60 15.76 -6.13
C HIS A 39 -9.58 14.78 -5.54
N HIS A 40 -9.64 13.46 -5.77
CA HIS A 40 -8.70 12.49 -5.20
C HIS A 40 -7.24 12.66 -5.65
N HIS A 41 -7.02 13.42 -6.73
CA HIS A 41 -5.67 13.80 -7.16
C HIS A 41 -5.23 15.20 -6.71
N GLU A 42 -6.04 15.90 -5.94
CA GLU A 42 -5.57 17.12 -5.27
C GLU A 42 -4.53 16.77 -4.20
N ARG A 43 -3.64 17.70 -3.93
CA ARG A 43 -2.58 17.53 -2.93
C ARG A 43 -2.63 18.67 -1.93
N TYR A 44 -2.37 18.36 -0.66
CA TYR A 44 -2.57 19.26 0.48
C TYR A 44 -1.84 20.60 0.32
N ASN A 45 -0.67 20.59 -0.35
CA ASN A 45 0.11 21.77 -0.69
C ASN A 45 -0.40 22.53 -1.95
N GLY A 46 -1.39 22.00 -2.67
CA GLY A 46 -1.94 22.58 -3.89
C GLY A 46 -1.15 22.24 -5.17
N SER A 47 -0.24 21.26 -5.12
CA SER A 47 0.49 20.78 -6.30
C SER A 47 -0.34 19.79 -7.15
N GLY A 48 -1.52 19.39 -6.64
CA GLY A 48 -2.40 18.44 -7.28
C GLY A 48 -3.19 18.97 -8.49
N TYR A 49 -4.15 18.21 -8.94
CA TYR A 49 -5.05 18.56 -10.06
C TYR A 49 -6.47 18.02 -9.80
N PRO A 50 -7.53 18.54 -10.46
CA PRO A 50 -7.51 19.50 -11.58
C PRO A 50 -7.58 20.97 -11.13
N ARG A 51 -7.93 21.26 -9.88
CA ARG A 51 -8.23 22.62 -9.41
C ARG A 51 -7.15 23.26 -8.55
N GLN A 52 -6.11 22.50 -8.18
CA GLN A 52 -5.01 22.93 -7.31
C GLN A 52 -5.50 23.47 -5.96
N LEU A 53 -6.50 22.79 -5.39
CA LEU A 53 -7.04 23.07 -4.07
C LEU A 53 -5.98 22.84 -3.00
N LYS A 54 -6.06 23.60 -1.90
CA LYS A 54 -5.10 23.52 -0.78
C LYS A 54 -5.81 23.23 0.54
N ASN A 55 -5.15 22.47 1.39
CA ASN A 55 -5.59 22.23 2.77
C ASN A 55 -7.06 21.81 2.83
N ASP A 56 -7.85 22.48 3.65
CA ASP A 56 -9.26 22.17 3.88
C ASP A 56 -10.21 22.56 2.72
N GLN A 57 -9.69 23.16 1.65
CA GLN A 57 -10.45 23.31 0.41
C GLN A 57 -10.71 21.96 -0.27
N ILE A 58 -9.87 20.95 0.02
CA ILE A 58 -10.04 19.59 -0.49
C ILE A 58 -11.02 18.85 0.42
N PRO A 59 -12.15 18.33 -0.09
CA PRO A 59 -13.09 17.55 0.71
C PRO A 59 -12.40 16.39 1.42
N VAL A 60 -12.79 16.10 2.67
CA VAL A 60 -12.10 15.12 3.51
C VAL A 60 -12.05 13.72 2.88
N PHE A 61 -13.15 13.27 2.26
CA PHE A 61 -13.18 11.96 1.59
C PHE A 61 -12.28 11.91 0.37
N ALA A 62 -12.10 13.02 -0.34
CA ALA A 62 -11.14 13.10 -1.44
C ALA A 62 -9.68 13.06 -0.93
N ARG A 63 -9.37 13.69 0.22
CA ARG A 63 -8.06 13.57 0.88
C ARG A 63 -7.73 12.12 1.26
N ILE A 64 -8.71 11.40 1.83
CA ILE A 64 -8.56 9.98 2.19
C ILE A 64 -8.38 9.13 0.94
N ALA A 65 -9.23 9.32 -0.08
CA ALA A 65 -9.15 8.58 -1.34
C ALA A 65 -7.80 8.81 -2.05
N GLY A 66 -7.26 10.04 -2.01
CA GLY A 66 -5.95 10.36 -2.58
C GLY A 66 -4.79 9.61 -1.92
N ILE A 67 -4.86 9.34 -0.61
CA ILE A 67 -3.88 8.52 0.11
C ILE A 67 -4.00 7.06 -0.33
N ILE A 68 -5.22 6.52 -0.38
CA ILE A 68 -5.50 5.13 -0.77
C ILE A 68 -5.06 4.89 -2.22
N ASP A 69 -5.44 5.76 -3.15
CA ASP A 69 -5.04 5.67 -4.57
C ASP A 69 -3.52 5.71 -4.73
N THR A 70 -2.84 6.58 -3.97
CA THR A 70 -1.39 6.68 -4.01
C THR A 70 -0.73 5.41 -3.46
N TYR A 71 -1.26 4.85 -2.37
CA TYR A 71 -0.78 3.58 -1.81
C TYR A 71 -0.97 2.43 -2.82
N ASP A 72 -2.18 2.27 -3.34
CA ASP A 72 -2.53 1.24 -4.34
C ASP A 72 -1.65 1.33 -5.58
N ALA A 73 -1.44 2.56 -6.07
CA ALA A 73 -0.60 2.83 -7.22
C ALA A 73 0.85 2.39 -7.04
N MET A 74 1.37 2.40 -5.81
CA MET A 74 2.77 2.05 -5.53
C MET A 74 2.96 0.57 -5.22
N ILE A 75 1.95 -0.12 -4.65
CA ILE A 75 2.07 -1.55 -4.31
C ILE A 75 1.79 -2.48 -5.47
N ASN A 76 1.24 -1.97 -6.58
CA ASN A 76 0.86 -2.73 -7.76
C ASN A 76 1.76 -2.42 -8.96
N ASP A 77 2.07 -3.45 -9.75
CA ASP A 77 2.78 -3.27 -11.01
C ASP A 77 1.96 -2.44 -12.00
N ARG A 78 2.62 -1.45 -12.60
CA ARG A 78 2.06 -0.64 -13.68
C ARG A 78 2.97 -0.68 -14.90
N PRO A 79 2.46 -0.45 -16.12
CA PRO A 79 3.28 -0.50 -17.34
C PRO A 79 4.53 0.39 -17.30
N PHE A 80 4.52 1.41 -16.42
CA PHE A 80 5.57 2.42 -16.28
C PHE A 80 6.26 2.43 -14.90
N ALA A 81 5.84 1.61 -13.95
CA ALA A 81 6.44 1.52 -12.61
C ALA A 81 6.29 0.11 -12.04
N ALA A 82 7.37 -0.43 -11.49
CA ALA A 82 7.33 -1.69 -10.76
C ALA A 82 6.68 -1.49 -9.38
N ALA A 83 6.01 -2.54 -8.89
CA ALA A 83 5.47 -2.59 -7.54
C ALA A 83 6.58 -2.47 -6.49
N VAL A 84 6.26 -1.84 -5.37
CA VAL A 84 7.15 -1.60 -4.23
C VAL A 84 6.61 -2.32 -3.01
N ALA A 85 7.48 -2.83 -2.16
CA ALA A 85 7.09 -3.47 -0.91
C ALA A 85 6.16 -2.56 -0.07
N PRO A 86 5.03 -3.07 0.45
CA PRO A 86 4.07 -2.26 1.21
C PRO A 86 4.70 -1.48 2.36
N ALA A 87 5.66 -2.05 3.08
CA ALA A 87 6.37 -1.37 4.17
C ALA A 87 7.15 -0.14 3.68
N ASP A 88 7.78 -0.22 2.50
CA ASP A 88 8.52 0.89 1.90
C ASP A 88 7.57 1.97 1.39
N VAL A 89 6.41 1.56 0.85
CA VAL A 89 5.36 2.51 0.45
C VAL A 89 4.83 3.27 1.65
N ILE A 90 4.58 2.59 2.78
CA ILE A 90 4.16 3.23 4.04
C ILE A 90 5.22 4.22 4.52
N ALA A 91 6.50 3.86 4.47
CA ALA A 91 7.59 4.77 4.82
C ALA A 91 7.62 6.00 3.90
N ARG A 92 7.40 5.84 2.59
CA ARG A 92 7.30 6.96 1.63
C ARG A 92 6.09 7.85 1.93
N LEU A 93 4.91 7.28 2.15
CA LEU A 93 3.71 8.04 2.52
C LEU A 93 3.93 8.87 3.79
N TYR A 94 4.63 8.32 4.78
CA TYR A 94 4.98 9.05 5.99
C TYR A 94 5.85 10.28 5.71
N THR A 95 6.72 10.24 4.71
CA THR A 95 7.51 11.43 4.30
C THR A 95 6.71 12.48 3.55
N MET A 96 5.55 12.11 3.01
CA MET A 96 4.63 13.00 2.29
C MET A 96 3.67 13.76 3.22
N ARG A 97 3.72 13.50 4.55
CA ARG A 97 2.92 14.21 5.54
C ARG A 97 3.21 15.70 5.51
N ASP A 98 2.18 16.52 5.72
CA ASP A 98 2.24 17.99 5.71
C ASP A 98 2.77 18.62 4.41
N VAL A 99 3.06 17.77 3.41
CA VAL A 99 3.44 18.22 2.06
C VAL A 99 2.32 17.86 1.10
N ASP A 100 2.21 16.60 0.69
CA ASP A 100 1.20 16.16 -0.27
C ASP A 100 -0.11 15.76 0.39
N PHE A 101 -0.06 15.32 1.64
CA PHE A 101 -1.19 14.80 2.39
C PHE A 101 -1.23 15.37 3.81
N GLN A 102 -2.43 15.47 4.35
CA GLN A 102 -2.66 15.87 5.74
C GLN A 102 -2.06 14.83 6.70
N ALA A 103 -1.26 15.28 7.67
CA ALA A 103 -0.52 14.41 8.59
C ALA A 103 -1.40 13.42 9.34
N GLU A 104 -2.50 13.91 9.94
CA GLU A 104 -3.39 13.08 10.73
C GLU A 104 -4.02 11.95 9.91
N LEU A 105 -4.39 12.22 8.65
CA LEU A 105 -4.97 11.19 7.77
C LEU A 105 -3.95 10.13 7.37
N ILE A 106 -2.69 10.51 7.12
CA ILE A 106 -1.60 9.56 6.88
C ILE A 106 -1.36 8.69 8.12
N GLU A 107 -1.33 9.29 9.30
CA GLU A 107 -1.12 8.55 10.55
C GLU A 107 -2.24 7.56 10.81
N GLU A 108 -3.50 7.94 10.63
CA GLU A 108 -4.67 7.06 10.73
C GLU A 108 -4.65 5.95 9.66
N PHE A 109 -4.25 6.27 8.42
CA PHE A 109 -4.10 5.28 7.36
C PHE A 109 -3.06 4.23 7.74
N ILE A 110 -1.85 4.65 8.17
CA ILE A 110 -0.79 3.76 8.63
C ILE A 110 -1.25 2.93 9.84
N GLN A 111 -2.01 3.56 10.74
CA GLN A 111 -2.59 2.84 11.87
C GLN A 111 -3.64 1.81 11.46
N THR A 112 -4.35 2.03 10.40
CA THR A 112 -5.40 1.12 9.91
C THR A 112 -4.82 -0.03 9.12
N ILE A 113 -3.91 0.27 8.18
CA ILE A 113 -3.31 -0.73 7.26
C ILE A 113 -2.21 -1.56 7.94
N GLY A 114 -1.47 -0.98 8.92
CA GLY A 114 -0.29 -1.61 9.50
C GLY A 114 0.99 -1.40 8.68
N ILE A 115 2.13 -1.81 9.22
CA ILE A 115 3.43 -1.69 8.52
C ILE A 115 3.64 -2.86 7.55
N TYR A 116 3.18 -4.04 7.92
CA TYR A 116 3.20 -5.25 7.12
C TYR A 116 1.77 -5.76 6.95
N PRO A 117 0.99 -5.19 6.00
CA PRO A 117 -0.38 -5.62 5.75
C PRO A 117 -0.47 -7.10 5.34
N ALA A 118 -1.65 -7.70 5.50
CA ALA A 118 -1.89 -9.04 4.94
C ALA A 118 -1.60 -9.04 3.43
N GLY A 119 -0.95 -10.09 2.93
CA GLY A 119 -0.42 -10.17 1.58
C GLY A 119 1.02 -9.68 1.42
N SER A 120 1.61 -8.98 2.39
CA SER A 120 3.00 -8.55 2.29
C SER A 120 3.95 -9.75 2.31
N LEU A 121 4.87 -9.82 1.34
CA LEU A 121 6.03 -10.72 1.40
C LEU A 121 7.06 -10.15 2.36
N VAL A 122 7.61 -10.99 3.21
CA VAL A 122 8.60 -10.59 4.24
C VAL A 122 9.73 -11.60 4.36
N GLU A 123 10.92 -11.12 4.67
CA GLU A 123 12.07 -11.92 5.08
C GLU A 123 12.27 -11.80 6.58
N LEU A 124 12.46 -12.94 7.24
CA LEU A 124 12.75 -13.01 8.68
C LEU A 124 14.25 -12.95 8.97
N THR A 125 14.59 -12.62 10.21
CA THR A 125 16.00 -12.55 10.68
C THR A 125 16.76 -13.86 10.57
N ASN A 126 16.08 -15.01 10.52
CA ASN A 126 16.68 -16.32 10.28
C ASN A 126 16.85 -16.66 8.78
N GLY A 127 16.42 -15.77 7.88
CA GLY A 127 16.51 -15.91 6.44
C GLY A 127 15.31 -16.62 5.78
N GLU A 128 14.33 -17.12 6.54
CA GLU A 128 13.10 -17.66 5.96
C GLU A 128 12.25 -16.55 5.33
N VAL A 129 11.47 -16.91 4.31
CA VAL A 129 10.57 -15.98 3.61
C VAL A 129 9.14 -16.48 3.71
N GLY A 130 8.21 -15.56 3.88
CA GLY A 130 6.80 -15.88 3.96
C GLY A 130 5.90 -14.71 3.60
N VAL A 131 4.60 -14.98 3.58
CA VAL A 131 3.55 -13.98 3.37
C VAL A 131 2.81 -13.71 4.67
N VAL A 132 2.56 -12.45 4.96
CA VAL A 132 1.75 -12.02 6.11
C VAL A 132 0.30 -12.41 5.88
N VAL A 133 -0.26 -13.20 6.79
CA VAL A 133 -1.65 -13.70 6.69
C VAL A 133 -2.61 -12.90 7.55
N CYS A 134 -2.12 -12.47 8.72
CA CYS A 134 -2.94 -11.72 9.67
C CYS A 134 -2.07 -10.81 10.51
N GLU A 135 -2.50 -9.56 10.63
CA GLU A 135 -1.84 -8.57 11.46
C GLU A 135 -2.19 -8.72 12.94
N SER A 136 -1.30 -8.24 13.79
CA SER A 136 -1.58 -8.09 15.20
C SER A 136 -1.88 -6.63 15.55
N ARG A 137 -3.12 -6.32 15.94
CA ARG A 137 -3.49 -4.96 16.38
C ARG A 137 -2.68 -4.48 17.61
N LYS A 138 -2.21 -5.41 18.45
CA LYS A 138 -1.45 -5.08 19.67
C LYS A 138 0.05 -4.89 19.43
N ARG A 139 0.63 -5.65 18.49
CA ARG A 139 2.06 -5.60 18.14
C ARG A 139 2.24 -5.72 16.63
N ARG A 140 2.11 -4.61 15.93
CA ARG A 140 2.05 -4.49 14.47
C ARG A 140 3.28 -5.02 13.72
N LEU A 141 4.44 -5.09 14.40
CA LEU A 141 5.66 -5.68 13.85
C LEU A 141 5.74 -7.20 14.06
N ARG A 142 4.72 -7.83 14.65
CA ARG A 142 4.68 -9.26 14.96
C ARG A 142 3.41 -9.93 14.42
N PRO A 143 3.25 -9.98 13.09
CA PRO A 143 2.10 -10.61 12.45
C PRO A 143 2.18 -12.13 12.49
N LYS A 144 1.10 -12.78 12.03
CA LYS A 144 1.09 -14.21 11.65
C LYS A 144 1.52 -14.34 10.20
N ILE A 145 2.47 -15.22 9.92
CA ILE A 145 3.11 -15.40 8.62
C ILE A 145 2.95 -16.85 8.17
N LEU A 146 2.64 -17.07 6.91
CA LEU A 146 2.76 -18.36 6.23
C LEU A 146 4.16 -18.43 5.61
N LEU A 147 5.02 -19.32 6.14
CA LEU A 147 6.36 -19.52 5.62
C LEU A 147 6.31 -20.35 4.32
N LEU A 148 7.05 -19.90 3.33
CA LEU A 148 7.07 -20.43 1.97
C LEU A 148 8.46 -20.93 1.56
N LEU A 149 9.51 -20.18 1.94
CA LEU A 149 10.89 -20.52 1.61
C LEU A 149 11.73 -20.67 2.88
N ASP A 150 12.72 -21.56 2.81
CA ASP A 150 13.73 -21.72 3.85
C ASP A 150 14.81 -20.62 3.81
N SER A 151 15.78 -20.69 4.70
CA SER A 151 16.89 -19.72 4.76
C SER A 151 17.82 -19.74 3.53
N ALA A 152 17.79 -20.81 2.73
CA ALA A 152 18.51 -20.92 1.45
C ALA A 152 17.65 -20.47 0.27
N LYS A 153 16.44 -19.94 0.52
CA LYS A 153 15.46 -19.50 -0.48
C LYS A 153 14.92 -20.63 -1.34
N GLN A 154 14.90 -21.85 -0.80
CA GLN A 154 14.29 -23.00 -1.44
C GLN A 154 12.86 -23.17 -0.92
N ALA A 155 11.94 -23.57 -1.80
CA ALA A 155 10.55 -23.82 -1.42
C ALA A 155 10.46 -24.88 -0.32
N LEU A 156 9.70 -24.57 0.73
CA LEU A 156 9.41 -25.54 1.78
C LEU A 156 8.56 -26.69 1.20
N LYS A 157 8.87 -27.93 1.60
CA LYS A 157 8.06 -29.11 1.21
C LYS A 157 6.64 -29.03 1.73
N GLU A 158 6.48 -28.45 2.92
CA GLU A 158 5.21 -28.15 3.55
C GLU A 158 5.25 -26.73 4.09
N THR A 159 4.30 -25.92 3.69
CA THR A 159 4.15 -24.55 4.22
C THR A 159 3.68 -24.63 5.66
N ARG A 160 4.14 -23.69 6.49
CA ARG A 160 3.76 -23.63 7.91
C ARG A 160 3.48 -22.21 8.36
N TYR A 161 2.52 -22.10 9.27
CA TYR A 161 2.25 -20.83 9.92
C TYR A 161 3.20 -20.59 11.08
N ILE A 162 3.65 -19.35 11.20
CA ILE A 162 4.35 -18.86 12.37
C ILE A 162 3.64 -17.61 12.91
N ASN A 163 3.44 -17.56 14.22
CA ASN A 163 2.90 -16.38 14.88
C ASN A 163 4.04 -15.69 15.63
N LEU A 164 4.50 -14.55 15.12
CA LEU A 164 5.61 -13.83 15.73
C LEU A 164 5.29 -13.25 17.12
N LEU A 165 4.00 -13.20 17.53
CA LEU A 165 3.65 -12.87 18.93
C LEU A 165 4.05 -13.97 19.89
N GLU A 166 3.98 -15.22 19.48
CA GLU A 166 4.22 -16.41 20.30
C GLU A 166 5.64 -16.94 20.10
N THR A 167 6.11 -16.94 18.86
CA THR A 167 7.44 -17.39 18.48
C THR A 167 8.39 -16.21 18.39
N THR A 168 9.13 -15.96 19.45
CA THR A 168 10.03 -14.80 19.56
C THR A 168 11.49 -15.12 19.24
N HIS A 169 11.85 -16.40 19.15
CA HIS A 169 13.21 -16.88 18.86
C HIS A 169 13.18 -18.01 17.82
N ASP A 170 14.25 -18.13 17.07
CA ASP A 170 14.47 -19.24 16.14
C ASP A 170 15.00 -20.51 16.86
N ALA A 171 15.22 -21.59 16.11
CA ALA A 171 15.73 -22.85 16.66
C ALA A 171 17.16 -22.74 17.25
N ARG A 172 17.86 -21.63 17.02
CA ARG A 172 19.20 -21.33 17.58
C ARG A 172 19.14 -20.31 18.71
N ASP A 173 17.95 -20.07 19.27
CA ASP A 173 17.68 -19.10 20.34
C ASP A 173 18.06 -17.64 19.98
N ARG A 174 17.97 -17.27 18.69
CA ARG A 174 18.18 -15.90 18.22
C ARG A 174 16.83 -15.21 18.04
N PRO A 175 16.74 -13.89 18.28
CA PRO A 175 15.50 -13.14 18.06
C PRO A 175 14.95 -13.34 16.65
N LEU A 176 13.68 -13.75 16.57
CA LEU A 176 12.97 -13.96 15.32
C LEU A 176 12.01 -12.80 15.07
N GLU A 177 12.31 -12.02 14.05
CA GLU A 177 11.60 -10.80 13.70
C GLU A 177 11.54 -10.66 12.17
N ILE A 178 10.71 -9.75 11.66
CA ILE A 178 10.77 -9.36 10.27
C ILE A 178 12.04 -8.52 10.09
N LEU A 179 12.91 -8.97 9.20
CA LEU A 179 14.13 -8.25 8.81
C LEU A 179 13.78 -7.11 7.85
N LYS A 180 12.93 -7.39 6.84
CA LYS A 180 12.48 -6.43 5.82
C LYS A 180 11.21 -6.91 5.10
N GLY A 181 10.47 -5.96 4.50
CA GLY A 181 9.51 -6.24 3.45
C GLY A 181 10.22 -6.63 2.15
N LEU A 182 9.52 -7.34 1.30
CA LEU A 182 9.98 -7.72 -0.03
C LEU A 182 9.00 -7.19 -1.07
N ASP A 183 9.52 -6.83 -2.24
CA ASP A 183 8.68 -6.39 -3.35
C ASP A 183 7.76 -7.54 -3.81
N PRO A 184 6.55 -7.25 -4.27
CA PRO A 184 5.68 -8.24 -4.90
C PRO A 184 6.41 -8.97 -6.03
N GLY A 185 6.23 -10.29 -6.10
CA GLY A 185 6.95 -11.13 -7.08
C GLY A 185 8.38 -11.52 -6.70
N ALA A 186 8.90 -11.06 -5.55
CA ALA A 186 10.22 -11.48 -5.07
C ALA A 186 10.32 -13.01 -4.98
N TYR A 187 11.41 -13.57 -5.44
CA TYR A 187 11.66 -15.03 -5.53
C TYR A 187 10.63 -15.78 -6.39
N GLY A 188 9.88 -15.09 -7.28
CA GLY A 188 8.81 -15.68 -8.09
C GLY A 188 7.55 -16.01 -7.28
N LEU A 189 7.38 -15.43 -6.09
CA LEU A 189 6.20 -15.61 -5.24
C LEU A 189 5.16 -14.56 -5.59
N ASP A 190 3.93 -15.02 -5.89
CA ASP A 190 2.78 -14.14 -6.06
C ASP A 190 1.89 -14.22 -4.82
N PRO A 191 1.80 -13.14 -4.01
CA PRO A 191 0.95 -13.13 -2.82
C PRO A 191 -0.54 -13.38 -3.11
N GLU A 192 -1.03 -12.98 -4.29
CA GLU A 192 -2.44 -13.15 -4.66
C GLU A 192 -2.81 -14.62 -4.87
N GLU A 193 -1.88 -15.43 -5.40
CA GLU A 193 -2.09 -16.87 -5.57
C GLU A 193 -1.99 -17.66 -4.25
N LEU A 194 -1.39 -17.08 -3.21
CA LEU A 194 -1.06 -17.75 -1.96
C LEU A 194 -2.10 -17.56 -0.84
N LEU A 195 -3.02 -16.61 -0.98
CA LEU A 195 -4.02 -16.27 0.04
C LEU A 195 -5.46 -16.72 -0.30
N ILE A 196 -5.61 -17.58 -1.30
CA ILE A 196 -6.91 -18.18 -1.69
C ILE A 196 -7.29 -19.35 -0.81
#